data_9876fae1027b8c3a18b129389f01378e
#
_entry.id   9876fae1027b8c3a18b129389f01378e
#
_cell.length_a   1.000
_cell.length_b   1.000
_cell.length_c   1.000
_cell.angle_alpha   90.00
_cell.angle_beta   90.00
_cell.angle_gamma   90.00
#
_symmetry.space_group_name_H-M   'P 1'
#
loop_
_entity.id
_entity.type
_entity.pdbx_description
1 polymer ?
#
loop_
_entity_poly.entity_id
_entity_poly.type
_entity_poly.pdbx_seq_one_letter_code
_entity_poly.pdbx_strand_id
1 'polypeptide(L)'
;MADSKRQPKFRRRAEARPDEVLDAALDLFIEKGFAATRVADIAARAGLSKGAVYLYFESKEAVLEALVRRALAPIAEQMSLLSHAEDAHPRAAIEMLLRLIAGRAMDPKVAAVPKIIMAEVGNFPALAKLYRRQVLDMAMPVVTGLIERGVKMGVFRPVDPEFTLRSVIGPVIAHVLLHQIFGIGEGLDAHLDRFIDNHIDVLMNGLAASGGSANG
;
A
#
# COMPACT_ATOMS: atom_id res chain seq x y z
N MET A 1 41.18 -1.49 24.35
CA MET A 1 41.33 -1.66 22.89
C MET A 1 40.20 -2.57 22.43
N ALA A 2 39.16 -2.01 21.86
CA ALA A 2 37.98 -2.75 21.41
C ALA A 2 38.12 -3.05 19.91
N ASP A 3 38.17 -4.35 19.62
CA ASP A 3 38.34 -4.92 18.28
C ASP A 3 36.99 -4.75 17.52
N SER A 4 36.96 -3.77 16.62
CA SER A 4 35.87 -3.52 15.71
C SER A 4 35.84 -4.62 14.66
N LYS A 5 35.04 -5.68 14.86
CA LYS A 5 34.77 -6.72 13.87
C LYS A 5 34.14 -6.10 12.62
N ARG A 6 34.94 -5.78 11.61
CA ARG A 6 34.53 -5.48 10.25
C ARG A 6 33.75 -6.68 9.69
N GLN A 7 32.43 -6.58 9.56
CA GLN A 7 31.63 -7.56 8.81
C GLN A 7 32.16 -7.65 7.36
N PRO A 8 32.32 -8.88 6.80
CA PRO A 8 32.87 -9.04 5.47
C PRO A 8 32.01 -8.34 4.41
N LYS A 9 32.67 -7.57 3.55
CA LYS A 9 32.06 -6.82 2.41
C LYS A 9 31.21 -7.71 1.47
N PHE A 10 31.48 -9.03 1.46
CA PHE A 10 30.74 -10.04 0.71
C PHE A 10 29.34 -10.35 1.27
N ARG A 11 29.13 -10.29 2.59
CA ARG A 11 27.85 -10.57 3.23
C ARG A 11 26.83 -9.44 2.98
N ARG A 12 27.28 -8.19 3.04
CA ARG A 12 26.47 -7.00 2.70
C ARG A 12 26.01 -6.98 1.23
N ARG A 13 26.84 -7.48 0.29
CA ARG A 13 26.47 -7.58 -1.13
C ARG A 13 25.45 -8.68 -1.42
N ALA A 14 25.45 -9.77 -0.67
CA ALA A 14 24.47 -10.85 -0.84
C ALA A 14 23.08 -10.47 -0.32
N GLU A 15 23.02 -9.65 0.74
CA GLU A 15 21.76 -9.16 1.34
C GLU A 15 21.12 -8.03 0.50
N ALA A 16 21.90 -7.22 -0.23
CA ALA A 16 21.42 -6.13 -1.07
C ALA A 16 20.90 -6.58 -2.46
N ARG A 17 21.26 -7.77 -2.91
CA ARG A 17 20.94 -8.24 -4.26
C ARG A 17 19.45 -8.42 -4.58
N PRO A 18 18.59 -8.92 -3.67
CA PRO A 18 17.15 -8.95 -3.93
C PRO A 18 16.56 -7.56 -4.19
N ASP A 19 16.98 -6.54 -3.43
CA ASP A 19 16.50 -5.17 -3.61
C ASP A 19 16.97 -4.55 -4.92
N GLU A 20 18.23 -4.82 -5.34
CA GLU A 20 18.74 -4.40 -6.66
C GLU A 20 17.91 -5.01 -7.81
N VAL A 21 17.49 -6.28 -7.67
CA VAL A 21 16.60 -6.95 -8.64
C VAL A 21 15.22 -6.31 -8.65
N LEU A 22 14.67 -6.01 -7.48
CA LEU A 22 13.35 -5.40 -7.34
C LEU A 22 13.33 -3.97 -7.92
N ASP A 23 14.37 -3.17 -7.67
CA ASP A 23 14.47 -1.83 -8.25
C ASP A 23 14.58 -1.87 -9.78
N ALA A 24 15.47 -2.72 -10.30
CA ALA A 24 15.61 -2.91 -11.74
C ALA A 24 14.31 -3.41 -12.42
N ALA A 25 13.59 -4.29 -11.75
CA ALA A 25 12.33 -4.81 -12.24
C ALA A 25 11.25 -3.73 -12.26
N LEU A 26 11.13 -2.94 -11.19
CA LEU A 26 10.15 -1.86 -11.08
C LEU A 26 10.37 -0.81 -12.18
N ASP A 27 11.62 -0.38 -12.39
CA ASP A 27 11.96 0.55 -13.46
C ASP A 27 11.54 0.02 -14.83
N LEU A 28 11.84 -1.27 -15.13
CA LEU A 28 11.46 -1.89 -16.38
C LEU A 28 9.94 -2.09 -16.52
N PHE A 29 9.23 -2.40 -15.45
CA PHE A 29 7.77 -2.52 -15.48
C PHE A 29 7.11 -1.17 -15.74
N ILE A 30 7.69 -0.07 -15.23
CA ILE A 30 7.22 1.29 -15.51
C ILE A 30 7.54 1.69 -16.96
N GLU A 31 8.76 1.43 -17.44
CA GLU A 31 9.24 1.83 -18.77
C GLU A 31 8.50 1.13 -19.92
N LYS A 32 8.34 -0.19 -19.84
CA LYS A 32 7.85 -1.00 -20.97
C LYS A 32 6.70 -1.95 -20.65
N GLY A 33 6.19 -1.91 -19.42
CA GLY A 33 5.11 -2.76 -18.93
C GLY A 33 5.59 -4.12 -18.45
N PHE A 34 4.74 -4.77 -17.63
CA PHE A 34 5.01 -6.07 -17.07
C PHE A 34 5.08 -7.16 -18.16
N ALA A 35 4.13 -7.17 -19.11
CA ALA A 35 4.07 -8.19 -20.18
C ALA A 35 5.35 -8.23 -21.01
N ALA A 36 5.87 -7.08 -21.45
CA ALA A 36 7.04 -6.98 -22.33
C ALA A 36 8.38 -7.20 -21.59
N THR A 37 8.40 -7.13 -20.26
CA THR A 37 9.63 -7.31 -19.47
C THR A 37 9.99 -8.78 -19.35
N ARG A 38 11.26 -9.12 -19.57
CA ARG A 38 11.83 -10.45 -19.38
C ARG A 38 12.77 -10.48 -18.19
N VAL A 39 12.90 -11.65 -17.54
CA VAL A 39 13.86 -11.83 -16.43
C VAL A 39 15.30 -11.54 -16.86
N ALA A 40 15.64 -11.80 -18.13
CA ALA A 40 16.95 -11.46 -18.68
C ALA A 40 17.22 -9.95 -18.70
N ASP A 41 16.18 -9.14 -18.98
CA ASP A 41 16.29 -7.68 -18.99
C ASP A 41 16.49 -7.15 -17.56
N ILE A 42 15.76 -7.73 -16.61
CA ILE A 42 15.90 -7.40 -15.17
C ILE A 42 17.32 -7.72 -14.69
N ALA A 43 17.83 -8.90 -15.04
CA ALA A 43 19.20 -9.30 -14.70
C ALA A 43 20.23 -8.33 -15.28
N ALA A 44 20.11 -7.98 -16.57
CA ALA A 44 21.00 -7.04 -17.23
C ALA A 44 20.96 -5.65 -16.57
N ARG A 45 19.76 -5.13 -16.25
CA ARG A 45 19.57 -3.84 -15.57
C ARG A 45 20.16 -3.84 -14.16
N ALA A 46 20.03 -4.94 -13.42
CA ALA A 46 20.58 -5.13 -12.07
C ALA A 46 22.10 -5.44 -12.06
N GLY A 47 22.74 -5.57 -13.24
CA GLY A 47 24.15 -5.97 -13.33
C GLY A 47 24.43 -7.40 -12.85
N LEU A 48 23.45 -8.30 -13.02
CA LEU A 48 23.49 -9.69 -12.57
C LEU A 48 23.38 -10.66 -13.75
N SER A 49 23.76 -11.93 -13.53
CA SER A 49 23.40 -12.99 -14.46
C SER A 49 21.94 -13.39 -14.28
N LYS A 50 21.31 -13.93 -15.35
CA LYS A 50 19.96 -14.47 -15.28
C LYS A 50 19.82 -15.56 -14.20
N GLY A 51 20.84 -16.43 -14.06
CA GLY A 51 20.89 -17.45 -13.01
C GLY A 51 20.92 -16.85 -11.59
N ALA A 52 21.59 -15.71 -11.41
CA ALA A 52 21.63 -15.04 -10.10
C ALA A 52 20.24 -14.48 -9.72
N VAL A 53 19.44 -14.00 -10.66
CA VAL A 53 18.06 -13.57 -10.39
C VAL A 53 17.19 -14.75 -9.97
N TYR A 54 17.32 -15.89 -10.64
CA TYR A 54 16.56 -17.11 -10.31
C TYR A 54 16.90 -17.72 -8.94
N LEU A 55 18.04 -17.36 -8.33
CA LEU A 55 18.33 -17.74 -6.96
C LEU A 55 17.41 -17.06 -5.93
N TYR A 56 16.83 -15.90 -6.27
CA TYR A 56 15.97 -15.11 -5.39
C TYR A 56 14.51 -15.16 -5.80
N PHE A 57 14.22 -15.24 -7.10
CA PHE A 57 12.87 -15.15 -7.66
C PHE A 57 12.65 -16.19 -8.74
N GLU A 58 11.73 -17.10 -8.53
CA GLU A 58 11.44 -18.20 -9.44
C GLU A 58 10.85 -17.74 -10.78
N SER A 59 10.20 -16.58 -10.82
CA SER A 59 9.53 -16.04 -11.99
C SER A 59 9.43 -14.51 -11.94
N LYS A 60 8.98 -13.91 -13.04
CA LYS A 60 8.67 -12.49 -13.13
C LYS A 60 7.50 -12.13 -12.21
N GLU A 61 6.54 -13.01 -12.05
CA GLU A 61 5.40 -12.89 -11.15
C GLU A 61 5.87 -12.88 -9.69
N ALA A 62 6.85 -13.72 -9.32
CA ALA A 62 7.45 -13.71 -7.98
C ALA A 62 8.19 -12.40 -7.67
N VAL A 63 8.81 -11.78 -8.67
CA VAL A 63 9.41 -10.45 -8.54
C VAL A 63 8.33 -9.40 -8.27
N LEU A 64 7.22 -9.43 -9.05
CA LEU A 64 6.12 -8.49 -8.83
C LEU A 64 5.44 -8.71 -7.47
N GLU A 65 5.30 -9.96 -7.02
CA GLU A 65 4.81 -10.27 -5.67
C GLU A 65 5.70 -9.66 -4.58
N ALA A 66 7.00 -9.76 -4.72
CA ALA A 66 7.95 -9.16 -3.78
C ALA A 66 7.90 -7.63 -3.82
N LEU A 67 7.68 -7.00 -4.99
CA LEU A 67 7.44 -5.56 -5.12
C LEU A 67 6.17 -5.13 -4.38
N VAL A 68 5.07 -5.87 -4.52
CA VAL A 68 3.82 -5.62 -3.78
C VAL A 68 4.08 -5.69 -2.28
N ARG A 69 4.73 -6.74 -1.79
CA ARG A 69 5.08 -6.87 -0.37
C ARG A 69 5.94 -5.71 0.13
N ARG A 70 6.98 -5.35 -0.62
CA ARG A 70 7.88 -4.22 -0.27
C ARG A 70 7.13 -2.90 -0.19
N ALA A 71 6.26 -2.62 -1.14
CA ALA A 71 5.47 -1.39 -1.17
C ALA A 71 4.49 -1.28 0.01
N LEU A 72 3.94 -2.41 0.45
CA LEU A 72 2.90 -2.47 1.48
C LEU A 72 3.43 -2.74 2.89
N ALA A 73 4.68 -3.18 3.04
CA ALA A 73 5.24 -3.55 4.34
C ALA A 73 5.02 -2.49 5.44
N PRO A 74 5.25 -1.18 5.21
CA PRO A 74 5.01 -0.16 6.23
C PRO A 74 3.53 -0.01 6.60
N ILE A 75 2.62 -0.18 5.64
CA ILE A 75 1.18 -0.13 5.87
C ILE A 75 0.74 -1.37 6.66
N ALA A 76 1.24 -2.54 6.28
CA ALA A 76 0.94 -3.80 6.96
C ALA A 76 1.41 -3.81 8.42
N GLU A 77 2.61 -3.27 8.69
CA GLU A 77 3.14 -3.12 10.04
C GLU A 77 2.23 -2.23 10.89
N GLN A 78 1.84 -1.06 10.38
CA GLN A 78 0.93 -0.16 11.08
C GLN A 78 -0.44 -0.77 11.30
N MET A 79 -0.99 -1.50 10.32
CA MET A 79 -2.24 -2.22 10.47
C MET A 79 -2.15 -3.31 11.54
N SER A 80 -1.03 -4.03 11.60
CA SER A 80 -0.78 -5.02 12.66
C SER A 80 -0.80 -4.37 14.04
N LEU A 81 -0.12 -3.24 14.21
CA LEU A 81 -0.15 -2.49 15.47
C LEU A 81 -1.56 -2.06 15.85
N LEU A 82 -2.34 -1.54 14.89
CA LEU A 82 -3.72 -1.11 15.13
C LEU A 82 -4.67 -2.25 15.45
N SER A 83 -4.46 -3.43 14.87
CA SER A 83 -5.29 -4.62 15.15
C SER A 83 -5.14 -5.13 16.58
N HIS A 84 -3.96 -4.92 17.19
CA HIS A 84 -3.64 -5.35 18.56
C HIS A 84 -3.87 -4.23 19.60
N ALA A 85 -4.07 -3.00 19.18
CA ALA A 85 -4.32 -1.87 20.08
C ALA A 85 -5.81 -1.80 20.45
N GLU A 86 -6.21 -2.54 21.50
CA GLU A 86 -7.61 -2.54 21.99
C GLU A 86 -8.08 -1.13 22.40
N ASP A 87 -7.18 -0.30 22.94
CA ASP A 87 -7.45 1.05 23.40
C ASP A 87 -7.37 2.13 22.31
N ALA A 88 -7.00 1.77 21.08
CA ALA A 88 -6.91 2.74 19.99
C ALA A 88 -8.28 3.34 19.68
N HIS A 89 -8.42 4.67 19.82
CA HIS A 89 -9.66 5.36 19.49
C HIS A 89 -9.96 5.20 17.98
N PRO A 90 -11.13 4.60 17.59
CA PRO A 90 -11.38 4.18 16.21
C PRO A 90 -11.25 5.33 15.19
N ARG A 91 -11.71 6.53 15.52
CA ARG A 91 -11.58 7.72 14.68
C ARG A 91 -10.12 8.05 14.41
N ALA A 92 -9.32 8.20 15.46
CA ALA A 92 -7.91 8.55 15.35
C ALA A 92 -7.12 7.46 14.56
N ALA A 93 -7.46 6.19 14.75
CA ALA A 93 -6.84 5.08 14.04
C ALA A 93 -7.14 5.12 12.52
N ILE A 94 -8.39 5.43 12.13
CA ILE A 94 -8.77 5.58 10.71
C ILE A 94 -8.09 6.82 10.10
N GLU A 95 -8.08 7.95 10.81
CA GLU A 95 -7.40 9.18 10.35
C GLU A 95 -5.89 8.94 10.11
N MET A 96 -5.22 8.29 11.06
CA MET A 96 -3.80 7.94 10.93
C MET A 96 -3.55 7.01 9.76
N LEU A 97 -4.40 6.00 9.55
CA LEU A 97 -4.29 5.07 8.45
C LEU A 97 -4.47 5.76 7.09
N LEU A 98 -5.45 6.66 6.97
CA LEU A 98 -5.66 7.42 5.73
C LEU A 98 -4.46 8.29 5.39
N ARG A 99 -3.88 9.00 6.38
CA ARG A 99 -2.67 9.81 6.18
C ARG A 99 -1.46 8.96 5.78
N LEU A 100 -1.30 7.79 6.41
CA LEU A 100 -0.23 6.86 6.05
C LEU A 100 -0.36 6.37 4.60
N ILE A 101 -1.56 5.91 4.20
CA ILE A 101 -1.82 5.43 2.83
C ILE A 101 -1.58 6.55 1.83
N ALA A 102 -2.10 7.74 2.09
CA ALA A 102 -1.92 8.89 1.23
C ALA A 102 -0.45 9.30 1.09
N GLY A 103 0.27 9.41 2.19
CA GLY A 103 1.70 9.74 2.19
C GLY A 103 2.53 8.69 1.44
N ARG A 104 2.20 7.39 1.57
CA ARG A 104 2.87 6.34 0.80
C ARG A 104 2.53 6.38 -0.69
N ALA A 105 1.32 6.77 -1.03
CA ALA A 105 0.89 6.91 -2.43
C ALA A 105 1.60 8.06 -3.17
N MET A 106 2.26 8.96 -2.46
CA MET A 106 3.11 10.00 -3.05
C MET A 106 4.46 9.49 -3.53
N ASP A 107 4.95 8.37 -2.99
CA ASP A 107 6.15 7.74 -3.53
C ASP A 107 5.84 7.13 -4.91
N PRO A 108 6.47 7.63 -6.00
CA PRO A 108 6.20 7.13 -7.35
C PRO A 108 6.42 5.63 -7.50
N LYS A 109 7.37 5.06 -6.75
CA LYS A 109 7.67 3.62 -6.76
C LYS A 109 6.56 2.81 -6.09
N VAL A 110 6.00 3.32 -5.00
CA VAL A 110 4.85 2.67 -4.33
C VAL A 110 3.60 2.78 -5.19
N ALA A 111 3.32 3.95 -5.72
CA ALA A 111 2.16 4.22 -6.57
C ALA A 111 2.18 3.45 -7.90
N ALA A 112 3.36 3.13 -8.44
CA ALA A 112 3.49 2.36 -9.68
C ALA A 112 2.98 0.91 -9.52
N VAL A 113 3.10 0.30 -8.33
CA VAL A 113 2.75 -1.10 -8.13
C VAL A 113 1.26 -1.40 -8.36
N PRO A 114 0.30 -0.68 -7.73
CA PRO A 114 -1.13 -0.85 -8.05
C PRO A 114 -1.44 -0.57 -9.52
N LYS A 115 -0.80 0.43 -10.13
CA LYS A 115 -1.01 0.77 -11.54
C LYS A 115 -0.59 -0.37 -12.47
N ILE A 116 0.58 -0.99 -12.22
CA ILE A 116 1.04 -2.16 -12.98
C ILE A 116 0.04 -3.31 -12.83
N ILE A 117 -0.43 -3.60 -11.62
CA ILE A 117 -1.43 -4.64 -11.38
C ILE A 117 -2.72 -4.37 -12.17
N MET A 118 -3.24 -3.15 -12.08
CA MET A 118 -4.49 -2.78 -12.77
C MET A 118 -4.38 -2.83 -14.28
N ALA A 119 -3.24 -2.42 -14.85
CA ALA A 119 -3.00 -2.48 -16.29
C ALA A 119 -2.93 -3.92 -16.83
N GLU A 120 -2.43 -4.85 -16.03
CA GLU A 120 -2.10 -6.19 -16.47
C GLU A 120 -3.08 -7.29 -15.98
N VAL A 121 -3.99 -6.94 -15.05
CA VAL A 121 -4.92 -7.93 -14.46
C VAL A 121 -5.80 -8.63 -15.47
N GLY A 122 -6.17 -7.96 -16.56
CA GLY A 122 -6.95 -8.54 -17.67
C GLY A 122 -6.18 -9.62 -18.43
N ASN A 123 -4.87 -9.43 -18.58
CA ASN A 123 -3.99 -10.37 -19.28
C ASN A 123 -3.45 -11.47 -18.33
N PHE A 124 -3.30 -11.13 -17.05
CA PHE A 124 -2.74 -12.01 -16.03
C PHE A 124 -3.66 -12.08 -14.80
N PRO A 125 -4.75 -12.89 -14.83
CA PRO A 125 -5.70 -12.99 -13.71
C PRO A 125 -5.06 -13.42 -12.38
N ALA A 126 -3.90 -14.08 -12.43
CA ALA A 126 -3.14 -14.44 -11.24
C ALA A 126 -2.69 -13.21 -10.43
N LEU A 127 -2.48 -12.05 -11.08
CA LEU A 127 -2.12 -10.79 -10.41
C LEU A 127 -3.25 -10.27 -9.53
N ALA A 128 -4.51 -10.43 -9.95
CA ALA A 128 -5.66 -10.09 -9.11
C ALA A 128 -5.68 -10.91 -7.82
N LYS A 129 -5.45 -12.23 -7.95
CA LYS A 129 -5.40 -13.14 -6.79
C LYS A 129 -4.23 -12.79 -5.86
N LEU A 130 -3.09 -12.44 -6.43
CA LEU A 130 -1.90 -12.01 -5.69
C LEU A 130 -2.19 -10.72 -4.92
N TYR A 131 -2.69 -9.68 -5.58
CA TYR A 131 -3.01 -8.41 -4.94
C TYR A 131 -4.08 -8.58 -3.86
N ARG A 132 -5.11 -9.37 -4.13
CA ARG A 132 -6.14 -9.69 -3.15
C ARG A 132 -5.51 -10.27 -1.87
N ARG A 133 -4.71 -11.33 -1.99
CA ARG A 133 -4.08 -12.00 -0.83
C ARG A 133 -3.10 -11.10 -0.07
N GLN A 134 -2.29 -10.31 -0.80
CA GLN A 134 -1.23 -9.50 -0.19
C GLN A 134 -1.73 -8.17 0.38
N VAL A 135 -2.86 -7.67 -0.13
CA VAL A 135 -3.38 -6.34 0.22
C VAL A 135 -4.74 -6.43 0.86
N LEU A 136 -5.74 -6.93 0.12
CA LEU A 136 -7.13 -6.81 0.54
C LEU A 136 -7.46 -7.72 1.71
N ASP A 137 -7.06 -9.00 1.65
CA ASP A 137 -7.37 -9.99 2.69
C ASP A 137 -6.68 -9.63 4.03
N MET A 138 -5.65 -8.77 4.01
CA MET A 138 -4.98 -8.27 5.21
C MET A 138 -5.59 -6.95 5.70
N ALA A 139 -5.83 -6.01 4.78
CA ALA A 139 -6.26 -4.66 5.11
C ALA A 139 -7.75 -4.56 5.49
N MET A 140 -8.61 -5.28 4.76
CA MET A 140 -10.06 -5.17 4.95
C MET A 140 -10.53 -5.55 6.37
N PRO A 141 -10.07 -6.66 6.98
CA PRO A 141 -10.50 -7.00 8.35
C PRO A 141 -10.10 -5.97 9.40
N VAL A 142 -8.93 -5.34 9.24
CA VAL A 142 -8.47 -4.32 10.20
C VAL A 142 -9.37 -3.08 10.14
N VAL A 143 -9.66 -2.58 8.95
CA VAL A 143 -10.48 -1.38 8.79
C VAL A 143 -11.94 -1.64 9.17
N THR A 144 -12.51 -2.79 8.78
CA THR A 144 -13.86 -3.19 9.24
C THR A 144 -13.94 -3.31 10.74
N GLY A 145 -12.95 -3.92 11.38
CA GLY A 145 -12.88 -4.03 12.84
C GLY A 145 -12.80 -2.66 13.55
N LEU A 146 -12.09 -1.69 12.97
CA LEU A 146 -12.07 -0.31 13.49
C LEU A 146 -13.45 0.35 13.39
N ILE A 147 -14.15 0.15 12.28
CA ILE A 147 -15.52 0.70 12.08
C ILE A 147 -16.49 0.05 13.07
N GLU A 148 -16.46 -1.28 13.21
CA GLU A 148 -17.29 -2.01 14.15
C GLU A 148 -17.07 -1.56 15.60
N ARG A 149 -15.81 -1.39 16.02
CA ARG A 149 -15.48 -0.83 17.33
C ARG A 149 -16.05 0.56 17.51
N GLY A 150 -15.90 1.42 16.50
CA GLY A 150 -16.45 2.78 16.55
C GLY A 150 -17.96 2.81 16.72
N VAL A 151 -18.68 1.91 16.06
CA VAL A 151 -20.14 1.73 16.25
C VAL A 151 -20.47 1.24 17.65
N LYS A 152 -19.75 0.21 18.14
CA LYS A 152 -19.96 -0.34 19.50
C LYS A 152 -19.68 0.67 20.60
N MET A 153 -18.69 1.54 20.41
CA MET A 153 -18.33 2.59 21.35
C MET A 153 -19.24 3.83 21.24
N GLY A 154 -20.18 3.87 20.30
CA GLY A 154 -21.01 5.05 20.04
C GLY A 154 -20.27 6.25 19.45
N VAL A 155 -19.05 6.05 18.96
CA VAL A 155 -18.26 7.08 18.25
C VAL A 155 -18.81 7.27 16.84
N PHE A 156 -19.22 6.16 16.22
CA PHE A 156 -19.85 6.15 14.90
C PHE A 156 -21.32 5.76 15.03
N ARG A 157 -22.15 6.37 14.17
CA ARG A 157 -23.53 5.91 14.00
C ARG A 157 -23.58 4.47 13.47
N PRO A 158 -24.69 3.76 13.65
CA PRO A 158 -24.87 2.46 13.01
C PRO A 158 -24.68 2.54 11.50
N VAL A 159 -23.69 1.81 10.98
CA VAL A 159 -23.36 1.69 9.56
C VAL A 159 -22.98 0.25 9.25
N ASP A 160 -23.07 -0.14 7.98
CA ASP A 160 -22.51 -1.40 7.50
C ASP A 160 -20.98 -1.27 7.37
N PRO A 161 -20.18 -2.03 8.15
CA PRO A 161 -18.73 -1.89 8.15
C PRO A 161 -18.08 -2.27 6.81
N GLU A 162 -18.63 -3.29 6.12
CA GLU A 162 -18.08 -3.77 4.86
C GLU A 162 -18.27 -2.75 3.72
N PHE A 163 -19.43 -2.09 3.64
CA PHE A 163 -19.64 -1.04 2.65
C PHE A 163 -18.98 0.28 3.04
N THR A 164 -18.97 0.61 4.33
CA THR A 164 -18.32 1.83 4.84
C THR A 164 -16.81 1.82 4.61
N LEU A 165 -16.15 0.66 4.69
CA LEU A 165 -14.74 0.49 4.32
C LEU A 165 -14.43 1.09 2.92
N ARG A 166 -15.31 0.88 1.94
CA ARG A 166 -15.13 1.41 0.58
C ARG A 166 -15.19 2.94 0.55
N SER A 167 -16.02 3.54 1.39
CA SER A 167 -16.08 4.99 1.56
C SER A 167 -14.86 5.55 2.28
N VAL A 168 -14.24 4.77 3.17
CA VAL A 168 -12.99 5.16 3.87
C VAL A 168 -11.82 5.21 2.90
N ILE A 169 -11.57 4.14 2.14
CA ILE A 169 -10.36 3.99 1.33
C ILE A 169 -10.57 4.47 -0.11
N GLY A 170 -11.78 4.32 -0.65
CA GLY A 170 -12.08 4.56 -2.07
C GLY A 170 -11.67 5.93 -2.59
N PRO A 171 -12.00 7.04 -1.91
CA PRO A 171 -11.62 8.38 -2.36
C PRO A 171 -10.11 8.59 -2.46
N VAL A 172 -9.32 8.01 -1.54
CA VAL A 172 -7.85 8.09 -1.58
C VAL A 172 -7.31 7.35 -2.80
N ILE A 173 -7.80 6.13 -3.04
CA ILE A 173 -7.40 5.36 -4.22
C ILE A 173 -7.81 6.08 -5.50
N ALA A 174 -9.06 6.59 -5.57
CA ALA A 174 -9.55 7.33 -6.73
C ALA A 174 -8.72 8.57 -7.01
N HIS A 175 -8.37 9.35 -5.98
CA HIS A 175 -7.55 10.54 -6.11
C HIS A 175 -6.16 10.21 -6.70
N VAL A 176 -5.48 9.18 -6.17
CA VAL A 176 -4.19 8.71 -6.67
C VAL A 176 -4.28 8.25 -8.13
N LEU A 177 -5.32 7.49 -8.48
CA LEU A 177 -5.51 7.01 -9.85
C LEU A 177 -5.81 8.14 -10.84
N LEU A 178 -6.68 9.08 -10.48
CA LEU A 178 -6.99 10.25 -11.30
C LEU A 178 -5.74 11.07 -11.58
N HIS A 179 -4.90 11.27 -10.58
CA HIS A 179 -3.62 11.95 -10.78
C HIS A 179 -2.70 11.17 -11.71
N GLN A 180 -2.49 9.87 -11.46
CA GLN A 180 -1.50 9.08 -12.19
C GLN A 180 -1.92 8.74 -13.62
N ILE A 181 -3.23 8.59 -13.89
CA ILE A 181 -3.74 8.19 -15.20
C ILE A 181 -4.05 9.42 -16.05
N PHE A 182 -4.64 10.46 -15.45
CA PHE A 182 -5.18 11.61 -16.17
C PHE A 182 -4.41 12.91 -15.93
N GLY A 183 -3.38 12.89 -15.08
CA GLY A 183 -2.65 14.10 -14.72
C GLY A 183 -3.50 15.15 -13.99
N ILE A 184 -4.65 14.74 -13.44
CA ILE A 184 -5.55 15.67 -12.73
C ILE A 184 -4.92 16.01 -11.38
N GLY A 185 -4.68 17.30 -11.14
CA GLY A 185 -4.08 17.81 -9.91
C GLY A 185 -2.54 17.97 -10.04
N GLU A 186 -2.08 18.71 -11.03
CA GLU A 186 -0.68 19.16 -11.09
C GLU A 186 -0.32 19.84 -9.77
N GLY A 187 0.79 19.38 -9.14
CA GLY A 187 1.16 19.79 -7.79
C GLY A 187 0.45 18.99 -6.68
N LEU A 188 0.21 17.69 -6.91
CA LEU A 188 -0.44 16.78 -5.94
C LEU A 188 0.20 16.86 -4.55
N ASP A 189 1.52 17.03 -4.48
CA ASP A 189 2.27 17.21 -3.22
C ASP A 189 1.75 18.38 -2.40
N ALA A 190 1.38 19.49 -3.05
CA ALA A 190 0.83 20.68 -2.39
C ALA A 190 -0.65 20.55 -2.01
N HIS A 191 -1.38 19.58 -2.59
CA HIS A 191 -2.82 19.43 -2.41
C HIS A 191 -3.24 18.15 -1.69
N LEU A 192 -2.34 17.20 -1.51
CA LEU A 192 -2.67 15.92 -0.87
C LEU A 192 -3.15 16.11 0.56
N ASP A 193 -2.43 16.88 1.36
CA ASP A 193 -2.82 17.15 2.75
C ASP A 193 -4.21 17.79 2.80
N ARG A 194 -4.45 18.78 1.93
CA ARG A 194 -5.75 19.44 1.83
C ARG A 194 -6.85 18.48 1.40
N PHE A 195 -6.57 17.58 0.45
CA PHE A 195 -7.52 16.55 0.03
C PHE A 195 -7.82 15.59 1.18
N ILE A 196 -6.79 15.11 1.89
CA ILE A 196 -6.95 14.19 3.00
C ILE A 196 -7.70 14.84 4.16
N ASP A 197 -7.38 16.09 4.51
CA ASP A 197 -8.10 16.82 5.56
C ASP A 197 -9.58 16.96 5.22
N ASN A 198 -9.89 17.36 3.98
CA ASN A 198 -11.28 17.44 3.51
C ASN A 198 -11.97 16.08 3.51
N HIS A 199 -11.29 15.02 3.04
CA HIS A 199 -11.87 13.68 3.04
C HIS A 199 -12.15 13.19 4.46
N ILE A 200 -11.22 13.36 5.39
CA ILE A 200 -11.40 13.02 6.81
C ILE A 200 -12.57 13.80 7.40
N ASP A 201 -12.65 15.11 7.15
CA ASP A 201 -13.75 15.93 7.66
C ASP A 201 -15.12 15.43 7.17
N VAL A 202 -15.27 15.25 5.86
CA VAL A 202 -16.53 14.75 5.26
C VAL A 202 -16.87 13.36 5.78
N LEU A 203 -15.87 12.44 5.84
CA LEU A 203 -16.08 11.07 6.30
C LEU A 203 -16.49 11.05 7.77
N MET A 204 -15.78 11.75 8.63
CA MET A 204 -16.02 11.71 10.07
C MET A 204 -17.31 12.41 10.47
N ASN A 205 -17.68 13.49 9.81
CA ASN A 205 -18.97 14.13 10.02
C ASN A 205 -20.13 13.25 9.54
N GLY A 206 -19.93 12.50 8.44
CA GLY A 206 -20.91 11.52 7.97
C GLY A 206 -21.04 10.27 8.83
N LEU A 207 -19.98 9.91 9.58
CA LEU A 207 -19.95 8.76 10.50
C LEU A 207 -20.30 9.13 11.95
N ALA A 208 -20.20 10.40 12.34
CA ALA A 208 -20.47 10.80 13.70
C ALA A 208 -21.84 10.33 14.19
N ALA A 209 -21.89 9.77 15.38
CA ALA A 209 -23.15 9.50 16.04
C ALA A 209 -23.90 10.82 16.24
N SER A 210 -25.16 10.86 15.83
CA SER A 210 -26.01 12.01 16.13
C SER A 210 -26.05 12.16 17.67
N GLY A 211 -25.57 13.27 18.19
CA GLY A 211 -25.71 13.57 19.61
C GLY A 211 -27.20 13.45 19.92
N GLY A 212 -27.55 12.51 20.80
CA GLY A 212 -28.92 12.38 21.25
C GLY A 212 -29.38 13.74 21.73
N SER A 213 -30.28 14.37 21.00
CA SER A 213 -31.11 15.45 21.53
C SER A 213 -31.86 14.84 22.70
N ALA A 214 -31.30 15.01 23.89
CA ALA A 214 -32.06 14.92 25.12
C ALA A 214 -33.10 16.04 25.06
N ASN A 215 -34.23 15.77 24.41
CA ASN A 215 -35.46 16.51 24.63
C ASN A 215 -36.40 15.56 25.34
N GLY A 216 -36.54 15.90 26.62
CA GLY A 216 -37.47 15.32 27.57
C GLY A 216 -38.93 15.53 27.24
#